data_364da9ad32d096257213849f056a0c33
#
_entry.id   364da9ad32d096257213849f056a0c33
#
_cell.length_a   1.000
_cell.length_b   1.000
_cell.length_c   1.000
_cell.angle_alpha   90.00
_cell.angle_beta   90.00
_cell.angle_gamma   90.00
#
_symmetry.space_group_name_H-M   'P 1'
#
loop_
_entity.id
_entity.type
_entity.pdbx_description
1 polymer ?
#
loop_
_entity_poly.entity_id
_entity_poly.type
_entity_poly.pdbx_seq_one_letter_code
_entity_poly.pdbx_strand_id
1 'polypeptide(L)'
;MPTIIKRIDPTQLSLKEQVVAINRVTKVVKGGKNLSFSALVVVGDPAARVVGYGTGKAKEVPSAIKKGIEAAKKNLSRVNVLDGTIPHQVMGIFGTGMVMLKPAPAGTGVIAGGAVRAVITAVGIPNVLTKSLGSRNPHNSVKATINGLQQLRDKQTIADLRGLALDKI
;
A
#
# COMPACT_ATOMS: atom_id res chain seq x y z
N MET A 1 -6.98 -17.22 -15.62
CA MET A 1 -6.50 -18.08 -14.51
C MET A 1 -6.32 -17.21 -13.27
N PRO A 2 -6.83 -17.58 -12.09
CA PRO A 2 -6.59 -16.81 -10.89
C PRO A 2 -5.08 -16.87 -10.58
N THR A 3 -4.45 -15.71 -10.53
CA THR A 3 -3.06 -15.58 -10.13
C THR A 3 -2.97 -16.07 -8.68
N ILE A 4 -2.29 -17.21 -8.46
CA ILE A 4 -1.99 -17.70 -7.11
C ILE A 4 -1.14 -16.63 -6.45
N ILE A 5 -1.74 -15.85 -5.57
CA ILE A 5 -1.02 -14.86 -4.75
C ILE A 5 -0.12 -15.67 -3.82
N LYS A 6 1.16 -15.80 -4.21
CA LYS A 6 2.17 -16.46 -3.39
C LYS A 6 2.29 -15.66 -2.09
N ARG A 7 1.84 -16.21 -0.96
CA ARG A 7 1.97 -15.55 0.35
C ARG A 7 3.45 -15.33 0.62
N ILE A 8 3.79 -14.08 0.93
CA ILE A 8 5.15 -13.68 1.28
C ILE A 8 5.34 -13.98 2.77
N ASP A 9 6.41 -14.67 3.11
CA ASP A 9 6.75 -14.98 4.51
C ASP A 9 7.32 -13.70 5.18
N PRO A 10 6.68 -13.17 6.22
CA PRO A 10 7.12 -11.95 6.89
C PRO A 10 8.38 -12.15 7.75
N THR A 11 8.79 -13.40 8.06
CA THR A 11 9.86 -13.73 9.01
C THR A 11 11.25 -13.32 8.50
N GLN A 12 11.44 -13.29 7.18
CA GLN A 12 12.72 -12.96 6.54
C GLN A 12 12.84 -11.48 6.13
N LEU A 13 11.85 -10.66 6.48
CA LEU A 13 11.75 -9.27 6.03
C LEU A 13 12.02 -8.28 7.16
N SER A 14 12.75 -7.21 6.84
CA SER A 14 12.96 -6.05 7.74
C SER A 14 11.80 -5.05 7.59
N LEU A 15 10.65 -5.41 8.14
CA LEU A 15 9.43 -4.63 8.00
C LEU A 15 9.46 -3.36 8.84
N LYS A 16 9.38 -2.21 8.18
CA LYS A 16 9.13 -0.91 8.80
C LYS A 16 7.63 -0.70 8.94
N GLU A 17 7.21 -0.24 10.11
CA GLU A 17 5.81 -0.06 10.46
C GLU A 17 5.47 1.43 10.47
N GLN A 18 4.37 1.82 9.84
CA GLN A 18 3.91 3.21 9.80
C GLN A 18 2.41 3.27 10.08
N VAL A 19 2.03 4.05 11.09
CA VAL A 19 0.63 4.33 11.40
C VAL A 19 0.14 5.46 10.50
N VAL A 20 -0.92 5.20 9.75
CA VAL A 20 -1.51 6.17 8.81
C VAL A 20 -2.61 7.00 9.47
N ALA A 21 -3.48 6.34 10.23
CA ALA A 21 -4.58 7.00 10.92
C ALA A 21 -5.00 6.22 12.17
N ILE A 22 -5.38 6.97 13.21
CA ILE A 22 -5.99 6.44 14.42
C ILE A 22 -7.30 7.18 14.63
N ASN A 23 -8.40 6.44 14.74
CA ASN A 23 -9.72 6.99 14.97
C ASN A 23 -10.34 6.40 16.22
N ARG A 24 -10.92 7.25 17.08
CA ARG A 24 -11.75 6.80 18.19
C ARG A 24 -13.14 6.44 17.65
N VAL A 25 -13.59 5.22 17.87
CA VAL A 25 -14.88 4.72 17.43
C VAL A 25 -15.72 4.34 18.64
N THR A 26 -17.04 4.51 18.51
CA THR A 26 -17.98 4.29 19.61
C THR A 26 -19.10 3.36 19.15
N LYS A 27 -19.43 2.37 19.96
CA LYS A 27 -20.65 1.57 19.82
C LYS A 27 -21.61 1.97 20.94
N VAL A 28 -22.77 2.52 20.56
CA VAL A 28 -23.84 2.84 21.51
C VAL A 28 -24.58 1.56 21.85
N VAL A 29 -24.81 1.32 23.13
CA VAL A 29 -25.54 0.18 23.67
C VAL A 29 -26.58 0.66 24.70
N LYS A 30 -27.54 -0.20 25.10
CA LYS A 30 -28.41 0.11 26.22
C LYS A 30 -27.53 0.38 27.46
N GLY A 31 -27.72 1.53 28.09
CA GLY A 31 -26.98 1.92 29.30
C GLY A 31 -25.65 2.64 29.06
N GLY A 32 -25.22 2.89 27.82
CA GLY A 32 -23.99 3.68 27.62
C GLY A 32 -23.32 3.57 26.25
N LYS A 33 -22.03 3.96 26.22
CA LYS A 33 -21.21 3.98 25.01
C LYS A 33 -19.92 3.18 25.24
N ASN A 34 -19.66 2.19 24.38
CA ASN A 34 -18.41 1.45 24.38
C ASN A 34 -17.41 2.11 23.42
N LEU A 35 -16.38 2.72 24.00
CA LEU A 35 -15.29 3.36 23.25
C LEU A 35 -14.26 2.34 22.82
N SER A 36 -13.71 2.52 21.63
CA SER A 36 -12.58 1.75 21.08
C SER A 36 -11.76 2.62 20.13
N PHE A 37 -10.55 2.18 19.83
CA PHE A 37 -9.68 2.82 18.84
C PHE A 37 -9.53 1.92 17.62
N SER A 38 -9.55 2.52 16.43
CA SER A 38 -9.25 1.88 15.16
C SER A 38 -7.97 2.46 14.61
N ALA A 39 -6.97 1.63 14.35
CA ALA A 39 -5.72 2.02 13.73
C ALA A 39 -5.62 1.47 12.31
N LEU A 40 -5.24 2.31 11.35
CA LEU A 40 -4.83 1.92 10.00
C LEU A 40 -3.30 1.95 9.95
N VAL A 41 -2.70 0.81 9.66
CA VAL A 41 -1.25 0.63 9.64
C VAL A 41 -0.81 0.12 8.28
N VAL A 42 0.32 0.63 7.82
CA VAL A 42 1.05 0.14 6.64
C VAL A 42 2.38 -0.43 7.13
N VAL A 43 2.75 -1.58 6.61
CA VAL A 43 4.06 -2.18 6.84
C VAL A 43 4.74 -2.42 5.50
N GLY A 44 6.06 -2.31 5.45
CA GLY A 44 6.79 -2.59 4.22
C GLY A 44 8.27 -2.76 4.44
N ASP A 45 8.92 -3.36 3.47
CA ASP A 45 10.37 -3.54 3.42
C ASP A 45 10.89 -2.89 2.12
N PRO A 46 11.64 -1.78 2.23
CA PRO A 46 12.24 -1.11 1.06
C PRO A 46 13.23 -1.98 0.28
N ALA A 47 13.94 -2.90 0.95
CA ALA A 47 14.92 -3.76 0.29
C ALA A 47 14.22 -4.86 -0.53
N ALA A 48 13.18 -5.47 0.02
CA ALA A 48 12.42 -6.53 -0.65
C ALA A 48 11.33 -5.98 -1.58
N ARG A 49 11.09 -4.65 -1.60
CA ARG A 49 10.01 -4.00 -2.36
C ARG A 49 8.63 -4.59 -2.04
N VAL A 50 8.37 -4.77 -0.76
CA VAL A 50 7.13 -5.38 -0.26
C VAL A 50 6.37 -4.37 0.57
N VAL A 51 5.04 -4.37 0.44
CA VAL A 51 4.15 -3.55 1.26
C VAL A 51 2.88 -4.30 1.61
N GLY A 52 2.36 -4.03 2.79
CA GLY A 52 1.07 -4.53 3.24
C GLY A 52 0.33 -3.48 4.06
N TYR A 53 -0.96 -3.64 4.21
CA TYR A 53 -1.78 -2.81 5.07
C TYR A 53 -2.65 -3.66 5.97
N GLY A 54 -2.97 -3.12 7.14
CA GLY A 54 -3.87 -3.76 8.08
C GLY A 54 -4.64 -2.75 8.91
N THR A 55 -5.79 -3.17 9.39
CA THR A 55 -6.60 -2.41 10.34
C THR A 55 -6.73 -3.20 11.63
N GLY A 56 -6.50 -2.52 12.74
CA GLY A 56 -6.68 -3.10 14.07
C GLY A 56 -7.70 -2.30 14.87
N LYS A 57 -8.46 -2.98 15.71
CA LYS A 57 -9.41 -2.34 16.63
C LYS A 57 -9.25 -2.91 18.04
N ALA A 58 -9.12 -2.02 19.04
CA ALA A 58 -9.01 -2.41 20.45
C ALA A 58 -9.51 -1.29 21.37
N LYS A 59 -9.62 -1.59 22.68
CA LYS A 59 -9.96 -0.57 23.69
C LYS A 59 -8.81 0.44 23.91
N GLU A 60 -7.57 0.02 23.66
CA GLU A 60 -6.37 0.82 23.80
C GLU A 60 -5.66 1.03 22.48
N VAL A 61 -5.01 2.18 22.29
CA VAL A 61 -4.29 2.53 21.06
C VAL A 61 -3.15 1.56 20.76
N PRO A 62 -2.24 1.22 21.69
CA PRO A 62 -1.14 0.29 21.41
C PRO A 62 -1.64 -1.10 20.96
N SER A 63 -2.68 -1.60 21.60
CA SER A 63 -3.30 -2.89 21.25
C SER A 63 -3.97 -2.85 19.87
N ALA A 64 -4.56 -1.71 19.47
CA ALA A 64 -5.13 -1.53 18.14
C ALA A 64 -4.02 -1.51 17.06
N ILE A 65 -2.89 -0.84 17.32
CA ILE A 65 -1.74 -0.80 16.42
C ILE A 65 -1.14 -2.20 16.24
N LYS A 66 -0.88 -2.94 17.32
CA LYS A 66 -0.36 -4.33 17.26
C LYS A 66 -1.24 -5.23 16.38
N LYS A 67 -2.56 -5.21 16.58
CA LYS A 67 -3.51 -5.95 15.73
C LYS A 67 -3.47 -5.50 14.27
N GLY A 68 -3.30 -4.19 14.02
CA GLY A 68 -3.15 -3.64 12.68
C GLY A 68 -1.89 -4.15 11.98
N ILE A 69 -0.76 -4.20 12.68
CA ILE A 69 0.51 -4.73 12.19
C ILE A 69 0.39 -6.22 11.82
N GLU A 70 -0.18 -7.03 12.71
CA GLU A 70 -0.41 -8.45 12.44
C GLU A 70 -1.30 -8.69 11.22
N ALA A 71 -2.36 -7.89 11.07
CA ALA A 71 -3.22 -7.93 9.89
C ALA A 71 -2.47 -7.51 8.62
N ALA A 72 -1.60 -6.50 8.70
CA ALA A 72 -0.80 -6.03 7.58
C ALA A 72 0.24 -7.08 7.14
N LYS A 73 0.89 -7.77 8.08
CA LYS A 73 1.83 -8.87 7.81
C LYS A 73 1.19 -10.04 7.04
N LYS A 74 -0.12 -10.24 7.17
CA LYS A 74 -0.85 -11.27 6.42
C LYS A 74 -1.19 -10.85 4.98
N ASN A 75 -1.16 -9.56 4.67
CA ASN A 75 -1.58 -8.97 3.40
C ASN A 75 -0.40 -8.31 2.67
N LEU A 76 0.77 -8.95 2.67
CA LEU A 76 1.95 -8.43 1.99
C LEU A 76 1.86 -8.66 0.48
N SER A 77 2.28 -7.65 -0.29
CA SER A 77 2.33 -7.67 -1.75
C SER A 77 3.68 -7.15 -2.23
N ARG A 78 4.24 -7.78 -3.27
CA ARG A 78 5.45 -7.32 -3.92
C ARG A 78 5.11 -6.26 -4.96
N VAL A 79 5.98 -5.26 -5.10
CA VAL A 79 5.83 -4.13 -6.01
C VAL A 79 7.00 -4.09 -6.97
N ASN A 80 6.72 -3.91 -8.26
CA ASN A 80 7.74 -3.75 -9.28
C ASN A 80 8.24 -2.30 -9.28
N VAL A 81 9.52 -2.11 -8.99
CA VAL A 81 10.21 -0.81 -8.98
C VAL A 81 11.39 -0.88 -9.94
N LEU A 82 11.48 0.09 -10.84
CA LEU A 82 12.54 0.19 -11.85
C LEU A 82 13.28 1.52 -11.66
N ASP A 83 14.60 1.48 -11.59
CA ASP A 83 15.47 2.66 -11.52
C ASP A 83 15.06 3.72 -10.48
N GLY A 84 14.58 3.27 -9.32
CA GLY A 84 14.12 4.15 -8.24
C GLY A 84 12.78 4.82 -8.48
N THR A 85 12.01 4.38 -9.49
CA THR A 85 10.65 4.85 -9.77
C THR A 85 9.74 3.69 -10.18
N ILE A 86 8.50 3.98 -10.57
CA ILE A 86 7.57 2.99 -11.11
C ILE A 86 7.74 2.86 -12.63
N PRO A 87 7.56 1.66 -13.23
CA PRO A 87 7.83 1.43 -14.66
C PRO A 87 6.89 2.20 -15.59
N HIS A 88 5.65 2.44 -15.21
CA HIS A 88 4.67 3.17 -16.02
C HIS A 88 3.60 3.84 -15.16
N GLN A 89 2.87 4.75 -15.77
CA GLN A 89 1.71 5.38 -15.13
C GLN A 89 0.61 4.35 -14.88
N VAL A 90 -0.03 4.45 -13.72
CA VAL A 90 -1.16 3.58 -13.35
C VAL A 90 -2.19 4.35 -12.53
N MET A 91 -3.45 3.93 -12.64
CA MET A 91 -4.55 4.40 -11.81
C MET A 91 -4.99 3.26 -10.87
N GLY A 92 -4.71 3.41 -9.58
CA GLY A 92 -5.22 2.50 -8.56
C GLY A 92 -6.63 2.90 -8.14
N ILE A 93 -7.54 1.94 -8.06
CA ILE A 93 -8.95 2.17 -7.71
C ILE A 93 -9.36 1.21 -6.60
N PHE A 94 -10.03 1.74 -5.58
CA PHE A 94 -10.68 0.94 -4.55
C PHE A 94 -11.92 1.67 -4.01
N GLY A 95 -13.10 1.12 -4.26
CA GLY A 95 -14.37 1.81 -3.98
C GLY A 95 -14.40 3.17 -4.67
N THR A 96 -14.62 4.23 -3.91
CA THR A 96 -14.59 5.62 -4.39
C THR A 96 -13.19 6.26 -4.34
N GLY A 97 -12.17 5.53 -3.86
CA GLY A 97 -10.79 5.99 -3.83
C GLY A 97 -10.13 5.79 -5.18
N MET A 98 -9.59 6.85 -5.77
CA MET A 98 -8.80 6.82 -7.00
C MET A 98 -7.46 7.51 -6.75
N VAL A 99 -6.37 6.84 -7.04
CA VAL A 99 -5.01 7.35 -6.89
C VAL A 99 -4.24 7.16 -8.19
N MET A 100 -3.84 8.27 -8.78
CA MET A 100 -2.95 8.27 -9.94
C MET A 100 -1.50 8.20 -9.46
N LEU A 101 -0.73 7.31 -10.05
CA LEU A 101 0.70 7.15 -9.84
C LEU A 101 1.41 7.37 -11.17
N LYS A 102 2.40 8.27 -11.20
CA LYS A 102 3.23 8.55 -12.40
C LYS A 102 4.70 8.37 -12.06
N PRO A 103 5.50 7.81 -12.97
CA PRO A 103 6.95 7.78 -12.81
C PRO A 103 7.51 9.20 -12.77
N ALA A 104 8.62 9.38 -12.05
CA ALA A 104 9.30 10.65 -11.92
C ALA A 104 10.81 10.46 -12.08
N PRO A 105 11.52 11.44 -12.67
CA PRO A 105 12.97 11.40 -12.79
C PRO A 105 13.66 11.43 -11.42
N ALA A 106 14.91 10.98 -11.39
CA ALA A 106 15.73 11.03 -10.19
C ALA A 106 15.84 12.47 -9.65
N GLY A 107 15.76 12.63 -8.33
CA GLY A 107 15.79 13.92 -7.65
C GLY A 107 14.42 14.58 -7.43
N THR A 108 13.34 14.08 -8.02
CA THR A 108 11.99 14.61 -7.79
C THR A 108 11.49 14.35 -6.37
N GLY A 109 11.89 13.23 -5.78
CA GLY A 109 11.37 12.79 -4.48
C GLY A 109 9.95 12.23 -4.54
N VAL A 110 9.37 12.00 -3.36
CA VAL A 110 8.00 11.49 -3.23
C VAL A 110 7.03 12.65 -3.13
N ILE A 111 6.21 12.86 -4.18
CA ILE A 111 5.12 13.85 -4.18
C ILE A 111 3.81 13.10 -4.02
N ALA A 112 3.32 13.04 -2.76
CA ALA A 112 2.16 12.23 -2.40
C ALA A 112 1.41 12.82 -1.19
N GLY A 113 0.09 12.62 -1.15
CA GLY A 113 -0.71 12.88 0.04
C GLY A 113 -0.39 11.90 1.18
N GLY A 114 -0.69 12.27 2.43
CA GLY A 114 -0.21 11.55 3.64
C GLY A 114 -0.43 10.03 3.61
N ALA A 115 -1.62 9.56 3.30
CA ALA A 115 -1.93 8.13 3.25
C ALA A 115 -1.20 7.40 2.09
N VAL A 116 -1.10 8.04 0.92
CA VAL A 116 -0.37 7.52 -0.24
C VAL A 116 1.13 7.55 0.03
N ARG A 117 1.64 8.63 0.62
CA ARG A 117 3.05 8.78 1.00
C ARG A 117 3.50 7.66 1.93
N ALA A 118 2.68 7.30 2.93
CA ALA A 118 3.00 6.21 3.85
C ALA A 118 3.24 4.88 3.09
N VAL A 119 2.39 4.55 2.10
CA VAL A 119 2.56 3.34 1.28
C VAL A 119 3.83 3.41 0.43
N ILE A 120 4.06 4.52 -0.27
CA ILE A 120 5.21 4.70 -1.17
C ILE A 120 6.53 4.64 -0.39
N THR A 121 6.59 5.30 0.78
CA THR A 121 7.77 5.27 1.66
C THR A 121 8.02 3.87 2.22
N ALA A 122 6.96 3.13 2.57
CA ALA A 122 7.08 1.75 3.06
C ALA A 122 7.63 0.80 1.97
N VAL A 123 7.29 1.01 0.69
CA VAL A 123 7.87 0.28 -0.47
C VAL A 123 9.32 0.69 -0.73
N GLY A 124 9.69 1.91 -0.35
CA GLY A 124 11.02 2.48 -0.64
C GLY A 124 11.18 2.97 -2.07
N ILE A 125 10.12 3.56 -2.67
CA ILE A 125 10.22 4.25 -3.97
C ILE A 125 10.68 5.68 -3.72
N PRO A 126 11.88 6.09 -4.18
CA PRO A 126 12.39 7.42 -3.91
C PRO A 126 11.78 8.52 -4.78
N ASN A 127 11.35 8.21 -6.02
CA ASN A 127 10.86 9.21 -6.96
C ASN A 127 9.51 8.79 -7.56
N VAL A 128 8.45 9.54 -7.27
CA VAL A 128 7.11 9.27 -7.80
C VAL A 128 6.21 10.49 -7.66
N LEU A 129 5.39 10.73 -8.66
CA LEU A 129 4.32 11.72 -8.64
C LEU A 129 2.99 11.03 -8.41
N THR A 130 2.21 11.51 -7.45
CA THR A 130 0.90 10.94 -7.14
C THR A 130 -0.17 12.01 -6.97
N LYS A 131 -1.40 11.65 -7.30
CA LYS A 131 -2.58 12.48 -7.04
C LYS A 131 -3.77 11.63 -6.62
N SER A 132 -4.33 11.93 -5.46
CA SER A 132 -5.62 11.36 -5.04
C SER A 132 -6.74 12.16 -5.70
N LEU A 133 -7.53 11.50 -6.56
CA LEU A 133 -8.60 12.10 -7.35
C LEU A 133 -10.00 11.81 -6.80
N GLY A 134 -10.12 10.77 -5.96
CA GLY A 134 -11.39 10.33 -5.39
C GLY A 134 -11.54 10.68 -3.90
N SER A 135 -11.97 9.70 -3.14
CA SER A 135 -12.25 9.83 -1.70
C SER A 135 -11.05 10.31 -0.89
N ARG A 136 -11.32 11.19 0.08
CA ARG A 136 -10.32 11.63 1.08
C ARG A 136 -10.14 10.62 2.23
N ASN A 137 -10.90 9.52 2.25
CA ASN A 137 -10.80 8.51 3.29
C ASN A 137 -9.44 7.78 3.20
N PRO A 138 -8.60 7.81 4.27
CA PRO A 138 -7.28 7.18 4.28
C PRO A 138 -7.34 5.68 3.97
N HIS A 139 -8.36 4.96 4.41
CA HIS A 139 -8.54 3.54 4.13
C HIS A 139 -8.69 3.26 2.63
N ASN A 140 -9.50 4.06 1.93
CA ASN A 140 -9.69 3.91 0.49
C ASN A 140 -8.42 4.31 -0.27
N SER A 141 -7.75 5.40 0.14
CA SER A 141 -6.52 5.86 -0.49
C SER A 141 -5.39 4.84 -0.37
N VAL A 142 -5.18 4.24 0.82
CA VAL A 142 -4.16 3.19 1.00
C VAL A 142 -4.46 1.97 0.12
N LYS A 143 -5.70 1.48 0.13
CA LYS A 143 -6.09 0.31 -0.68
C LYS A 143 -5.98 0.59 -2.17
N ALA A 144 -6.42 1.77 -2.63
CA ALA A 144 -6.29 2.19 -4.02
C ALA A 144 -4.82 2.27 -4.45
N THR A 145 -3.94 2.82 -3.59
CA THR A 145 -2.50 2.90 -3.88
C THR A 145 -1.90 1.50 -4.04
N ILE A 146 -2.18 0.58 -3.13
CA ILE A 146 -1.67 -0.79 -3.20
C ILE A 146 -2.22 -1.51 -4.43
N ASN A 147 -3.50 -1.35 -4.75
CA ASN A 147 -4.09 -1.88 -5.97
C ASN A 147 -3.37 -1.36 -7.23
N GLY A 148 -3.07 -0.06 -7.29
CA GLY A 148 -2.28 0.52 -8.40
C GLY A 148 -0.87 -0.07 -8.49
N LEU A 149 -0.18 -0.20 -7.35
CA LEU A 149 1.16 -0.79 -7.31
C LEU A 149 1.20 -2.26 -7.74
N GLN A 150 0.15 -3.03 -7.46
CA GLN A 150 0.02 -4.43 -7.89
C GLN A 150 -0.22 -4.58 -9.40
N GLN A 151 -0.71 -3.54 -10.07
CA GLN A 151 -0.94 -3.53 -11.52
C GLN A 151 0.33 -3.22 -12.31
N LEU A 152 1.42 -2.79 -11.65
CA LEU A 152 2.67 -2.47 -12.31
C LEU A 152 3.30 -3.71 -12.93
N ARG A 153 3.68 -3.62 -14.19
CA ARG A 153 4.30 -4.69 -14.96
C ARG A 153 5.64 -4.23 -15.54
N ASP A 154 6.62 -5.10 -15.46
CA ASP A 154 7.92 -4.88 -16.07
C ASP A 154 7.86 -5.20 -17.56
N LYS A 155 8.79 -4.63 -18.33
CA LYS A 155 8.95 -4.94 -19.76
C LYS A 155 9.10 -6.44 -19.99
N GLN A 156 9.88 -7.13 -19.14
CA GLN A 156 10.06 -8.58 -19.21
C GLN A 156 8.72 -9.32 -19.09
N THR A 157 7.92 -9.00 -18.09
CA THR A 157 6.60 -9.62 -17.91
C THR A 157 5.69 -9.39 -19.11
N ILE A 158 5.78 -8.20 -19.73
CA ILE A 158 4.98 -7.89 -20.93
C ILE A 158 5.48 -8.68 -22.14
N ALA A 159 6.82 -8.81 -22.30
CA ALA A 159 7.46 -9.61 -23.32
C ALA A 159 6.99 -11.08 -23.25
N ASP A 160 7.10 -11.66 -22.07
CA ASP A 160 6.70 -13.04 -21.81
C ASP A 160 5.21 -13.28 -22.09
N LEU A 161 4.34 -12.34 -21.69
CA LEU A 161 2.91 -12.42 -21.94
C LEU A 161 2.54 -12.31 -23.43
N ARG A 162 3.34 -11.57 -24.21
CA ARG A 162 3.13 -11.40 -25.65
C ARG A 162 3.90 -12.42 -26.51
N GLY A 163 4.79 -13.21 -25.89
CA GLY A 163 5.67 -14.13 -26.61
C GLY A 163 6.65 -13.43 -27.56
N LEU A 164 7.06 -12.19 -27.23
CA LEU A 164 7.97 -11.36 -28.02
C LEU A 164 9.32 -11.22 -27.35
N ALA A 165 10.38 -11.02 -28.13
CA ALA A 165 11.67 -10.64 -27.60
C ALA A 165 11.63 -9.21 -27.03
N LEU A 166 12.46 -8.92 -25.99
CA LEU A 166 12.54 -7.60 -25.31
C LEU A 166 12.79 -6.42 -26.26
N ASP A 167 13.53 -6.64 -27.33
CA ASP A 167 13.88 -5.63 -28.34
C ASP A 167 12.70 -5.17 -29.21
N LYS A 168 11.55 -5.89 -29.11
CA LYS A 168 10.34 -5.58 -29.86
C LYS A 168 9.23 -4.95 -29.01
N ILE A 169 9.54 -4.55 -27.75
CA ILE A 169 8.65 -3.89 -26.80
C ILE A 169 9.21 -2.48 -26.42
#